data_c2145d445b911297f143c382d58c229d
#
_entry.id   c2145d445b911297f143c382d58c229d
#
_cell.length_a   1.000
_cell.length_b   1.000
_cell.length_c   1.000
_cell.angle_alpha   90.00
_cell.angle_beta   90.00
_cell.angle_gamma   90.00
#
_symmetry.space_group_name_H-M   'P 1'
#
loop_
_entity.id
_entity.type
_entity.pdbx_description
1 polymer ?
#
loop_
_entity_poly.entity_id
_entity_poly.type
_entity_poly.pdbx_seq_one_letter_code
_entity_poly.pdbx_strand_id
1 'polypeptide(L)'
;MARVKISEFRAKNLLKESLGFDYTGIAVDLSQDLSQINLPDGKYVVKVDQAVKKRNKLGLVKLNQTPAEVFEDLRYFAGQGYNYALVEPFFVHVQKDEHFVAMILTDKGVELQYSPQGGVEIEENRDSLQSCLFAFGSDGSSNTTDLDNSIIQKLLECFETNQMTYL
;
A
#
# COMPACT_ATOMS: atom_id res chain seq x y z
N MET A 1 -23.92 2.91 -1.39
CA MET A 1 -23.09 1.69 -1.57
C MET A 1 -22.22 1.49 -0.33
N ALA A 2 -22.06 0.26 0.13
CA ALA A 2 -21.14 -0.04 1.21
C ALA A 2 -19.70 0.07 0.68
N ARG A 3 -18.83 0.81 1.39
CA ARG A 3 -17.39 0.87 1.05
C ARG A 3 -16.71 -0.38 1.57
N VAL A 4 -16.05 -1.12 0.70
CA VAL A 4 -15.25 -2.29 1.05
C VAL A 4 -13.78 -1.89 1.10
N LYS A 5 -13.14 -2.18 2.23
CA LYS A 5 -11.68 -2.04 2.34
C LYS A 5 -11.03 -3.31 1.81
N ILE A 6 -10.10 -3.14 0.89
CA ILE A 6 -9.25 -4.24 0.42
C ILE A 6 -7.99 -4.36 1.30
N SER A 7 -7.40 -5.55 1.33
CA SER A 7 -6.13 -5.78 2.01
C SER A 7 -4.97 -5.07 1.31
N GLU A 8 -3.87 -4.82 2.01
CA GLU A 8 -2.67 -4.22 1.43
C GLU A 8 -2.09 -5.08 0.30
N PHE A 9 -2.09 -6.42 0.48
CA PHE A 9 -1.67 -7.35 -0.57
C PHE A 9 -2.48 -7.17 -1.86
N ARG A 10 -3.81 -7.12 -1.75
CA ARG A 10 -4.69 -6.94 -2.91
C ARG A 10 -4.48 -5.58 -3.57
N ALA A 11 -4.34 -4.52 -2.79
CA ALA A 11 -4.08 -3.18 -3.30
C ALA A 11 -2.77 -3.13 -4.08
N LYS A 12 -1.68 -3.71 -3.55
CA LYS A 12 -0.38 -3.77 -4.22
C LYS A 12 -0.41 -4.57 -5.53
N ASN A 13 -1.19 -5.65 -5.59
CA ASN A 13 -1.35 -6.40 -6.84
C ASN A 13 -2.12 -5.59 -7.91
N LEU A 14 -3.17 -4.85 -7.53
CA LEU A 14 -3.85 -3.95 -8.46
C LEU A 14 -2.90 -2.87 -9.00
N LEU A 15 -2.10 -2.27 -8.12
CA LEU A 15 -1.10 -1.28 -8.52
C LEU A 15 0.02 -1.88 -9.39
N LYS A 16 0.48 -3.11 -9.08
CA LYS A 16 1.43 -3.85 -9.91
C LYS A 16 0.93 -3.99 -11.35
N GLU A 17 -0.32 -4.43 -11.51
CA GLU A 17 -0.94 -4.62 -12.83
C GLU A 17 -1.04 -3.30 -13.59
N SER A 18 -1.41 -2.22 -12.92
CA SER A 18 -1.62 -0.91 -13.54
C SER A 18 -0.31 -0.17 -13.80
N LEU A 19 0.61 -0.16 -12.86
CA LEU A 19 1.87 0.60 -12.94
C LEU A 19 3.00 -0.19 -13.62
N GLY A 20 2.92 -1.52 -13.66
CA GLY A 20 3.88 -2.39 -14.35
C GLY A 20 5.19 -2.59 -13.56
N PHE A 21 5.14 -2.63 -12.23
CA PHE A 21 6.30 -2.98 -11.40
C PHE A 21 6.24 -4.42 -10.90
N ASP A 22 7.39 -4.98 -10.57
CA ASP A 22 7.45 -6.31 -9.97
C ASP A 22 7.07 -6.28 -8.49
N TYR A 23 6.14 -7.15 -8.11
CA TYR A 23 5.73 -7.34 -6.74
C TYR A 23 5.66 -8.82 -6.40
N THR A 24 6.38 -9.24 -5.39
CA THR A 24 6.54 -10.63 -4.96
C THR A 24 6.08 -10.87 -3.53
N GLY A 25 5.21 -10.01 -3.00
CA GLY A 25 4.60 -10.20 -1.69
C GLY A 25 3.74 -11.45 -1.64
N ILE A 26 3.65 -12.07 -0.47
CA ILE A 26 2.89 -13.29 -0.19
C ILE A 26 1.80 -12.98 0.82
N ALA A 27 0.53 -13.21 0.44
CA ALA A 27 -0.58 -13.20 1.40
C ALA A 27 -0.56 -14.51 2.19
N VAL A 28 -0.62 -14.41 3.50
CA VAL A 28 -0.60 -15.55 4.41
C VAL A 28 -1.90 -15.62 5.18
N ASP A 29 -2.61 -16.74 5.05
CA ASP A 29 -3.70 -17.12 5.94
C ASP A 29 -3.08 -17.82 7.17
N LEU A 30 -3.16 -17.18 8.33
CA LEU A 30 -2.52 -17.64 9.56
C LEU A 30 -3.20 -18.87 10.17
N SER A 31 -4.35 -19.30 9.64
CA SER A 31 -5.02 -20.55 10.01
C SER A 31 -4.47 -21.78 9.27
N GLN A 32 -3.68 -21.56 8.21
CA GLN A 32 -3.10 -22.62 7.39
C GLN A 32 -1.76 -23.11 7.95
N ASP A 33 -1.29 -24.24 7.39
CA ASP A 33 0.04 -24.75 7.72
C ASP A 33 1.13 -23.83 7.15
N LEU A 34 1.80 -23.09 8.02
CA LEU A 34 2.84 -22.14 7.65
C LEU A 34 4.09 -22.80 7.06
N SER A 35 4.28 -24.12 7.26
CA SER A 35 5.43 -24.86 6.71
C SER A 35 5.43 -24.94 5.18
N GLN A 36 4.31 -24.64 4.55
CA GLN A 36 4.17 -24.63 3.09
C GLN A 36 4.71 -23.34 2.45
N ILE A 37 5.02 -22.32 3.26
CA ILE A 37 5.54 -21.05 2.76
C ILE A 37 7.03 -21.23 2.44
N ASN A 38 7.39 -21.02 1.18
CA ASN A 38 8.79 -21.02 0.76
C ASN A 38 9.32 -19.58 0.74
N LEU A 39 10.30 -19.32 1.58
CA LEU A 39 10.99 -18.02 1.64
C LEU A 39 12.46 -18.24 1.26
N PRO A 40 12.90 -17.75 0.10
CA PRO A 40 14.33 -17.69 -0.24
C PRO A 40 15.15 -16.94 0.81
N ASP A 41 16.46 -17.13 0.78
CA ASP A 41 17.36 -16.34 1.62
C ASP A 41 17.20 -14.85 1.29
N GLY A 42 17.04 -14.04 2.33
CA GLY A 42 16.77 -12.61 2.17
C GLY A 42 16.31 -11.95 3.45
N LYS A 43 15.92 -10.69 3.30
CA LYS A 43 15.29 -9.92 4.36
C LYS A 43 13.86 -9.56 3.98
N TYR A 44 12.98 -9.55 4.97
CA TYR A 44 11.54 -9.44 4.78
C TYR A 44 10.91 -8.40 5.68
N VAL A 45 9.75 -7.92 5.25
CA VAL A 45 8.79 -7.21 6.09
C VAL A 45 7.62 -8.16 6.33
N VAL A 46 7.19 -8.26 7.58
CA VAL A 46 5.99 -9.04 7.97
C VAL A 46 4.97 -8.10 8.59
N LYS A 47 3.76 -8.11 8.09
CA LYS A 47 2.68 -7.21 8.57
C LYS A 47 1.39 -7.98 8.74
N VAL A 48 0.60 -7.59 9.75
CA VAL A 48 -0.82 -7.98 9.78
C VAL A 48 -1.55 -7.31 8.61
N ASP A 49 -2.20 -8.08 7.74
CA ASP A 49 -2.92 -7.55 6.55
C ASP A 49 -4.44 -7.52 6.76
N GLN A 50 -4.84 -6.83 7.81
CA GLN A 50 -6.22 -6.58 8.18
C GLN A 50 -6.41 -5.09 8.45
N ALA A 51 -7.68 -4.63 8.51
CA ALA A 51 -8.04 -3.23 8.68
C ALA A 51 -7.76 -2.71 10.12
N VAL A 52 -6.52 -2.87 10.60
CA VAL A 52 -6.04 -2.39 11.91
C VAL A 52 -5.31 -1.08 11.72
N LYS A 53 -5.74 -0.04 12.45
CA LYS A 53 -5.06 1.26 12.46
C LYS A 53 -3.79 1.22 13.32
N LYS A 54 -2.80 2.05 12.96
CA LYS A 54 -1.55 2.23 13.73
C LYS A 54 -0.75 0.93 13.94
N ARG A 55 -0.76 0.02 12.95
CA ARG A 55 -0.09 -1.30 13.01
C ARG A 55 1.35 -1.22 13.50
N ASN A 56 2.12 -0.22 13.04
CA ASN A 56 3.51 -0.04 13.48
C ASN A 56 3.61 0.22 14.98
N LYS A 57 2.78 1.12 15.53
CA LYS A 57 2.75 1.42 16.98
C LYS A 57 2.29 0.23 17.83
N LEU A 58 1.55 -0.69 17.24
CA LEU A 58 1.08 -1.93 17.89
C LEU A 58 2.05 -3.11 17.72
N GLY A 59 3.21 -2.91 17.10
CA GLY A 59 4.17 -3.98 16.84
C GLY A 59 3.71 -5.01 15.80
N LEU A 60 2.72 -4.65 14.96
CA LEU A 60 2.13 -5.50 13.91
C LEU A 60 2.78 -5.29 12.54
N VAL A 61 3.91 -4.61 12.51
CA VAL A 61 4.82 -4.47 11.37
C VAL A 61 6.22 -4.81 11.86
N LYS A 62 6.84 -5.81 11.28
CA LYS A 62 8.19 -6.26 11.58
C LYS A 62 9.06 -6.05 10.36
N LEU A 63 10.15 -5.34 10.53
CA LEU A 63 11.07 -4.97 9.44
C LEU A 63 12.35 -5.77 9.51
N ASN A 64 12.99 -6.00 8.35
CA ASN A 64 14.32 -6.59 8.23
C ASN A 64 14.44 -8.01 8.83
N GLN A 65 13.39 -8.82 8.72
CA GLN A 65 13.33 -10.18 9.27
C GLN A 65 14.04 -11.19 8.37
N THR A 66 14.74 -12.15 8.96
CA THR A 66 15.23 -13.37 8.29
C THR A 66 14.05 -14.33 8.04
N PRO A 67 14.17 -15.34 7.15
CA PRO A 67 13.13 -16.35 6.97
C PRO A 67 12.68 -17.02 8.27
N ALA A 68 13.60 -17.32 9.18
CA ALA A 68 13.27 -17.92 10.48
C ALA A 68 12.44 -16.99 11.35
N GLU A 69 12.84 -15.71 11.46
CA GLU A 69 12.11 -14.68 12.20
C GLU A 69 10.72 -14.42 11.62
N VAL A 70 10.56 -14.51 10.28
CA VAL A 70 9.24 -14.40 9.62
C VAL A 70 8.26 -15.44 10.19
N PHE A 71 8.69 -16.71 10.31
CA PHE A 71 7.81 -17.75 10.87
C PHE A 71 7.48 -17.53 12.34
N GLU A 72 8.40 -16.97 13.12
CA GLU A 72 8.15 -16.58 14.52
C GLU A 72 7.10 -15.46 14.59
N ASP A 73 7.24 -14.43 13.78
CA ASP A 73 6.30 -13.30 13.69
C ASP A 73 4.90 -13.74 13.24
N LEU A 74 4.80 -14.62 12.24
CA LEU A 74 3.52 -15.17 11.78
C LEU A 74 2.81 -15.96 12.89
N ARG A 75 3.54 -16.80 13.64
CA ARG A 75 2.99 -17.51 14.80
C ARG A 75 2.57 -16.55 15.90
N TYR A 76 3.36 -15.50 16.15
CA TYR A 76 3.01 -14.47 17.11
C TYR A 76 1.70 -13.77 16.71
N PHE A 77 1.54 -13.37 15.46
CA PHE A 77 0.31 -12.73 14.97
C PHE A 77 -0.90 -13.66 15.09
N ALA A 78 -0.74 -14.94 14.72
CA ALA A 78 -1.79 -15.94 14.90
C ALA A 78 -2.19 -16.08 16.38
N GLY A 79 -1.23 -16.13 17.30
CA GLY A 79 -1.45 -16.18 18.74
C GLY A 79 -2.16 -14.94 19.31
N GLN A 80 -2.05 -13.80 18.64
CA GLN A 80 -2.79 -12.57 18.97
C GLN A 80 -4.21 -12.52 18.36
N GLY A 81 -4.63 -13.57 17.62
CA GLY A 81 -5.96 -13.67 17.02
C GLY A 81 -6.11 -13.00 15.66
N TYR A 82 -5.00 -12.65 14.99
CA TYR A 82 -5.06 -12.19 13.61
C TYR A 82 -5.19 -13.37 12.64
N ASN A 83 -5.86 -13.14 11.52
CA ASN A 83 -6.13 -14.18 10.53
C ASN A 83 -5.27 -14.06 9.27
N TYR A 84 -4.84 -12.85 8.94
CA TYR A 84 -4.11 -12.59 7.70
C TYR A 84 -2.88 -11.76 7.93
N ALA A 85 -1.80 -12.14 7.27
CA ALA A 85 -0.54 -11.41 7.23
C ALA A 85 -0.04 -11.23 5.79
N LEU A 86 0.84 -10.28 5.61
CA LEU A 86 1.58 -10.02 4.39
C LEU A 86 3.06 -10.20 4.67
N VAL A 87 3.74 -11.00 3.86
CA VAL A 87 5.19 -11.14 3.84
C VAL A 87 5.71 -10.61 2.52
N GLU A 88 6.63 -9.67 2.55
CA GLU A 88 7.21 -9.07 1.35
C GLU A 88 8.70 -8.82 1.52
N PRO A 89 9.50 -8.82 0.44
CA PRO A 89 10.92 -8.48 0.52
C PRO A 89 11.13 -7.11 1.19
N PHE A 90 12.14 -7.04 2.05
CA PHE A 90 12.51 -5.78 2.69
C PHE A 90 13.32 -4.92 1.72
N PHE A 91 12.77 -3.77 1.36
CA PHE A 91 13.42 -2.77 0.52
C PHE A 91 14.10 -1.73 1.40
N VAL A 92 15.43 -1.64 1.29
CA VAL A 92 16.18 -0.57 1.97
C VAL A 92 15.98 0.72 1.19
N HIS A 93 15.41 1.72 1.82
CA HIS A 93 15.23 3.06 1.29
C HIS A 93 15.44 4.08 2.41
N VAL A 94 15.62 5.33 2.04
CA VAL A 94 15.66 6.43 3.00
C VAL A 94 14.33 7.18 2.98
N GLN A 95 13.93 7.72 4.10
CA GLN A 95 12.62 8.38 4.26
C GLN A 95 12.35 9.49 3.22
N LYS A 96 13.38 10.18 2.76
CA LYS A 96 13.26 11.21 1.71
C LYS A 96 12.81 10.67 0.34
N ASP A 97 12.92 9.35 0.12
CA ASP A 97 12.49 8.70 -1.12
C ASP A 97 11.02 8.22 -1.03
N GLU A 98 10.39 8.40 0.13
CA GLU A 98 8.97 8.10 0.29
C GLU A 98 8.13 9.29 -0.18
N HIS A 99 7.18 9.02 -1.06
CA HIS A 99 6.20 9.99 -1.53
C HIS A 99 4.81 9.58 -1.04
N PHE A 100 3.95 10.56 -0.84
CA PHE A 100 2.55 10.31 -0.56
C PHE A 100 1.71 10.58 -1.81
N VAL A 101 0.81 9.64 -2.11
CA VAL A 101 -0.23 9.81 -3.14
C VAL A 101 -1.54 9.30 -2.56
N ALA A 102 -2.60 10.08 -2.71
CA ALA A 102 -3.96 9.63 -2.45
C ALA A 102 -4.90 10.09 -3.56
N MET A 103 -5.91 9.28 -3.87
CA MET A 103 -6.96 9.62 -4.83
C MET A 103 -8.32 9.41 -4.18
N ILE A 104 -9.20 10.39 -4.35
CA ILE A 104 -10.50 10.43 -3.69
C ILE A 104 -11.56 10.73 -4.73
N LEU A 105 -12.60 9.88 -4.81
CA LEU A 105 -13.75 10.13 -5.64
C LEU A 105 -14.61 11.26 -5.05
N THR A 106 -14.85 12.28 -5.84
CA THR A 106 -15.72 13.41 -5.51
C THR A 106 -16.92 13.47 -6.47
N ASP A 107 -17.84 14.39 -6.26
CA ASP A 107 -18.95 14.67 -7.17
C ASP A 107 -18.52 15.32 -8.50
N LYS A 108 -17.30 15.88 -8.54
CA LYS A 108 -16.75 16.59 -9.70
C LYS A 108 -15.70 15.79 -10.48
N GLY A 109 -15.27 14.65 -9.94
CA GLY A 109 -14.20 13.83 -10.52
C GLY A 109 -13.34 13.18 -9.47
N VAL A 110 -12.08 12.93 -9.80
CA VAL A 110 -11.08 12.32 -8.92
C VAL A 110 -10.11 13.39 -8.42
N GLU A 111 -10.09 13.61 -7.12
CA GLU A 111 -9.10 14.48 -6.48
C GLU A 111 -7.84 13.65 -6.18
N LEU A 112 -6.70 14.05 -6.77
CA LEU A 112 -5.38 13.53 -6.44
C LEU A 112 -4.75 14.45 -5.39
N GLN A 113 -4.17 13.85 -4.36
CA GLN A 113 -3.35 14.51 -3.36
C GLN A 113 -1.94 13.91 -3.43
N TYR A 114 -0.93 14.76 -3.52
CA TYR A 114 0.47 14.36 -3.63
C TYR A 114 1.36 15.16 -2.69
N SER A 115 2.32 14.50 -2.08
CA SER A 115 3.43 15.15 -1.39
C SER A 115 4.74 14.44 -1.70
N PRO A 116 5.80 15.16 -2.07
CA PRO A 116 7.15 14.60 -2.22
C PRO A 116 7.77 14.21 -0.87
N GLN A 117 7.13 14.58 0.24
CA GLN A 117 7.51 14.19 1.59
C GLN A 117 6.48 13.18 2.09
N GLY A 118 6.75 11.90 1.85
CA GLY A 118 5.94 10.79 2.34
C GLY A 118 6.25 10.44 3.78
N GLY A 119 5.63 9.36 4.28
CA GLY A 119 5.88 8.81 5.61
C GLY A 119 4.69 8.90 6.55
N VAL A 120 4.92 8.48 7.79
CA VAL A 120 3.86 8.20 8.79
C VAL A 120 3.14 9.45 9.31
N GLU A 121 3.70 10.65 9.12
CA GLU A 121 3.25 11.91 9.75
C GLU A 121 2.81 12.96 8.72
N ILE A 122 2.16 12.52 7.64
CA ILE A 122 1.63 13.42 6.60
C ILE A 122 0.62 14.44 7.17
N GLU A 123 -0.06 14.10 8.26
CA GLU A 123 -0.99 15.01 8.94
C GLU A 123 -0.27 16.23 9.54
N GLU A 124 1.04 16.12 9.80
CA GLU A 124 1.88 17.20 10.33
C GLU A 124 2.51 18.03 9.19
N ASN A 125 2.60 17.49 7.97
CA ASN A 125 3.24 18.11 6.81
C ASN A 125 2.24 18.62 5.76
N ARG A 126 1.08 19.12 6.18
CA ARG A 126 0.02 19.59 5.28
C ARG A 126 0.46 20.69 4.31
N ASP A 127 1.44 21.48 4.68
CA ASP A 127 1.94 22.59 3.86
C ASP A 127 2.66 22.12 2.57
N SER A 128 3.09 20.85 2.52
CA SER A 128 3.70 20.24 1.32
C SER A 128 2.69 19.50 0.44
N LEU A 129 1.42 19.45 0.84
CA LEU A 129 0.39 18.71 0.12
C LEU A 129 -0.10 19.51 -1.09
N GLN A 130 0.17 18.97 -2.27
CA GLN A 130 -0.36 19.46 -3.54
C GLN A 130 -1.67 18.72 -3.87
N SER A 131 -2.62 19.37 -4.51
CA SER A 131 -3.83 18.70 -4.96
C SER A 131 -4.20 19.10 -6.38
N CYS A 132 -4.78 18.16 -7.11
CA CYS A 132 -5.30 18.38 -8.46
C CYS A 132 -6.62 17.63 -8.63
N LEU A 133 -7.63 18.27 -9.23
CA LEU A 133 -8.91 17.65 -9.54
C LEU A 133 -8.95 17.27 -11.02
N PHE A 134 -9.12 15.99 -11.29
CA PHE A 134 -9.33 15.45 -12.64
C PHE A 134 -10.81 15.19 -12.87
N ALA A 135 -11.36 15.76 -13.95
CA ALA A 135 -12.71 15.41 -14.38
C ALA A 135 -12.81 13.93 -14.74
N PHE A 136 -13.99 13.36 -14.69
CA PHE A 136 -14.22 11.97 -15.12
C PHE A 136 -13.76 11.74 -16.56
N GLY A 137 -13.01 10.64 -16.81
CA GLY A 137 -12.44 10.33 -18.11
C GLY A 137 -11.24 11.22 -18.51
N SER A 138 -10.65 11.95 -17.55
CA SER A 138 -9.43 12.72 -17.80
C SER A 138 -8.23 11.79 -18.06
N ASP A 139 -7.35 12.19 -18.98
CA ASP A 139 -6.07 11.53 -19.28
C ASP A 139 -4.92 11.96 -18.33
N GLY A 140 -5.21 12.80 -17.35
CA GLY A 140 -4.20 13.31 -16.42
C GLY A 140 -3.39 14.51 -16.93
N SER A 141 -3.63 15.00 -18.15
CA SER A 141 -2.86 16.10 -18.75
C SER A 141 -3.03 17.45 -18.04
N SER A 142 -4.11 17.62 -17.26
CA SER A 142 -4.37 18.81 -16.45
C SER A 142 -3.69 18.81 -15.08
N ASN A 143 -2.70 17.93 -14.87
CA ASN A 143 -1.96 17.84 -13.61
C ASN A 143 -1.25 19.16 -13.26
N THR A 144 -1.40 19.56 -12.02
CA THR A 144 -0.74 20.74 -11.42
C THR A 144 0.18 20.39 -10.26
N THR A 145 0.39 19.08 -10.02
CA THR A 145 1.32 18.57 -8.99
C THR A 145 2.66 18.21 -9.60
N ASP A 146 3.68 17.98 -8.76
CA ASP A 146 5.01 17.54 -9.20
C ASP A 146 5.07 16.03 -9.51
N LEU A 147 3.98 15.27 -9.36
CA LEU A 147 3.94 13.87 -9.73
C LEU A 147 3.97 13.69 -11.24
N ASP A 148 4.72 12.70 -11.72
CA ASP A 148 4.85 12.40 -13.15
C ASP A 148 3.50 12.06 -13.79
N ASN A 149 3.20 12.69 -14.94
CA ASN A 149 1.94 12.51 -15.65
C ASN A 149 1.70 11.08 -16.09
N SER A 150 2.75 10.31 -16.42
CA SER A 150 2.61 8.91 -16.82
C SER A 150 2.17 8.02 -15.66
N ILE A 151 2.58 8.35 -14.45
CA ILE A 151 2.13 7.68 -13.23
C ILE A 151 0.68 8.05 -12.95
N ILE A 152 0.34 9.34 -13.05
CA ILE A 152 -1.02 9.84 -12.83
C ILE A 152 -2.02 9.17 -13.77
N GLN A 153 -1.71 9.09 -15.06
CA GLN A 153 -2.57 8.44 -16.05
C GLN A 153 -2.87 6.99 -15.67
N LYS A 154 -1.84 6.22 -15.31
CA LYS A 154 -1.99 4.82 -14.90
C LYS A 154 -2.78 4.68 -13.58
N LEU A 155 -2.59 5.61 -12.64
CA LEU A 155 -3.35 5.63 -11.39
C LEU A 155 -4.82 5.97 -11.62
N LEU A 156 -5.13 6.93 -12.49
CA LEU A 156 -6.52 7.26 -12.88
C LEU A 156 -7.19 6.07 -13.54
N GLU A 157 -6.52 5.42 -14.50
CA GLU A 157 -7.01 4.20 -15.15
C GLU A 157 -7.26 3.08 -14.14
N CYS A 158 -6.33 2.85 -13.22
CA CYS A 158 -6.49 1.89 -12.13
C CYS A 158 -7.71 2.21 -11.25
N PHE A 159 -7.86 3.47 -10.88
CA PHE A 159 -8.92 3.96 -10.02
C PHE A 159 -10.30 3.78 -10.66
N GLU A 160 -10.45 4.16 -11.94
CA GLU A 160 -11.70 4.06 -12.68
C GLU A 160 -12.05 2.60 -13.02
N THR A 161 -11.10 1.81 -13.55
CA THR A 161 -11.30 0.40 -13.92
C THR A 161 -11.76 -0.44 -12.73
N ASN A 162 -11.20 -0.18 -11.55
CA ASN A 162 -11.53 -0.91 -10.33
C ASN A 162 -12.68 -0.26 -9.53
N GLN A 163 -13.32 0.78 -10.06
CA GLN A 163 -14.42 1.52 -9.41
C GLN A 163 -14.07 1.94 -7.97
N MET A 164 -12.85 2.41 -7.78
CA MET A 164 -12.36 2.82 -6.46
C MET A 164 -13.04 4.11 -6.01
N THR A 165 -13.17 4.29 -4.71
CA THR A 165 -13.65 5.55 -4.10
C THR A 165 -12.55 6.24 -3.31
N TYR A 166 -11.46 5.51 -3.04
CA TYR A 166 -10.27 5.97 -2.37
C TYR A 166 -9.09 5.05 -2.73
N LEU A 167 -7.93 5.60 -3.02
CA LEU A 167 -6.66 4.92 -3.25
C LEU A 167 -5.60 5.52 -2.31
#